data_b41ba1a299eae12972cc46ac0dcacedd
#
_entry.id   b41ba1a299eae12972cc46ac0dcacedd
#
_cell.length_a   1.000
_cell.length_b   1.000
_cell.length_c   1.000
_cell.angle_alpha   90.00
_cell.angle_beta   90.00
_cell.angle_gamma   90.00
#
_symmetry.space_group_name_H-M   'P 1'
#
loop_
_entity.id
_entity.type
_entity.pdbx_description
1 polymer ?
#
loop_
_entity_poly.entity_id
_entity_poly.type
_entity_poly.pdbx_seq_one_letter_code
_entity_poly.pdbx_strand_id
1 'polypeptide(L)'
;MNNLLSLLLVTLLLPLSLSAQTMKTDKSYRIGKLENGLTYYIRHNSKEPNLADFYIAQRVGSILEEPRQRGLAHFLEHMAFNGTKNFQGKGSSLGVVPWCESIGVKFGTNLNAYTSVEQTVYNVSAVPVKREGIVDSTLLILHDWSHFLLLNDDEID
;
A
#
# COMPACT_ATOMS: atom_id res chain seq x y z
N MET A 1 -0.11 63.60 2.29
CA MET A 1 -0.94 62.46 2.80
C MET A 1 -0.84 61.19 1.94
N ASN A 2 -0.51 61.30 0.66
CA ASN A 2 -0.50 60.12 -0.25
C ASN A 2 0.71 59.20 -0.12
N ASN A 3 1.87 59.68 0.38
CA ASN A 3 3.08 58.87 0.47
C ASN A 3 3.11 57.92 1.67
N LEU A 4 2.39 58.23 2.73
CA LEU A 4 2.29 57.32 3.91
C LEU A 4 1.40 56.12 3.62
N LEU A 5 0.32 56.30 2.86
CA LEU A 5 -0.58 55.25 2.47
C LEU A 5 0.07 54.26 1.51
N SER A 6 0.90 54.74 0.59
CA SER A 6 1.67 53.89 -0.34
C SER A 6 2.78 53.11 0.38
N LEU A 7 3.40 53.67 1.42
CA LEU A 7 4.40 52.95 2.23
C LEU A 7 3.77 51.86 3.07
N LEU A 8 2.56 52.07 3.58
CA LEU A 8 1.81 51.08 4.36
C LEU A 8 1.36 49.89 3.47
N LEU A 9 1.01 50.14 2.22
CA LEU A 9 0.61 49.12 1.25
C LEU A 9 1.77 48.22 0.82
N VAL A 10 2.99 48.77 0.69
CA VAL A 10 4.19 48.01 0.32
C VAL A 10 4.67 47.12 1.46
N THR A 11 4.52 47.53 2.72
CA THR A 11 4.88 46.69 3.88
C THR A 11 3.90 45.52 4.09
N LEU A 12 2.67 45.62 3.61
CA LEU A 12 1.66 44.53 3.70
C LEU A 12 1.89 43.44 2.64
N LEU A 13 2.71 43.71 1.62
CA LEU A 13 3.06 42.77 0.53
C LEU A 13 4.41 42.07 0.74
N LEU A 14 5.04 42.24 1.90
CA LEU A 14 6.20 41.40 2.23
C LEU A 14 5.75 39.93 2.28
N PRO A 15 6.31 39.04 1.44
CA PRO A 15 5.96 37.65 1.50
C PRO A 15 6.36 37.14 2.88
N LEU A 16 5.38 36.76 3.69
CA LEU A 16 5.59 35.90 4.84
C LEU A 16 6.19 34.60 4.28
N SER A 17 7.51 34.49 4.34
CA SER A 17 8.21 33.26 4.04
C SER A 17 7.79 32.25 5.10
N LEU A 18 6.66 31.58 4.88
CA LEU A 18 6.28 30.40 5.62
C LEU A 18 7.32 29.32 5.26
N SER A 19 8.39 29.24 6.06
CA SER A 19 9.28 28.09 6.03
C SER A 19 8.46 26.89 6.46
N ALA A 20 8.02 26.09 5.50
CA ALA A 20 7.46 24.77 5.78
C ALA A 20 8.55 23.97 6.50
N GLN A 21 8.39 23.75 7.80
CA GLN A 21 9.25 22.86 8.53
C GLN A 21 9.03 21.45 8.00
N THR A 22 10.04 20.88 7.35
CA THR A 22 10.03 19.44 7.04
C THR A 22 9.92 18.66 8.33
N MET A 23 8.87 17.87 8.47
CA MET A 23 8.74 16.98 9.61
C MET A 23 9.92 16.01 9.63
N LYS A 24 10.53 15.88 10.81
CA LYS A 24 11.62 14.92 11.00
C LYS A 24 11.07 13.50 10.88
N THR A 25 11.73 12.66 10.13
CA THR A 25 11.42 11.23 10.06
C THR A 25 11.52 10.60 11.46
N ASP A 26 10.51 9.83 11.85
CA ASP A 26 10.53 9.08 13.10
C ASP A 26 11.66 8.05 13.04
N LYS A 27 12.60 8.15 13.98
CA LYS A 27 13.78 7.29 14.06
C LYS A 27 13.45 5.82 14.36
N SER A 28 12.22 5.52 14.77
CA SER A 28 11.76 4.14 14.98
C SER A 28 11.56 3.37 13.67
N TYR A 29 11.51 4.08 12.53
CA TYR A 29 11.43 3.46 11.21
C TYR A 29 12.82 3.18 10.63
N ARG A 30 13.02 1.96 10.15
CA ARG A 30 14.07 1.63 9.20
C ARG A 30 13.51 1.84 7.80
N ILE A 31 14.06 2.80 7.07
CA ILE A 31 13.63 3.15 5.71
C ILE A 31 14.77 2.82 4.75
N GLY A 32 14.46 2.19 3.64
CA GLY A 32 15.41 1.90 2.58
C GLY A 32 14.75 1.84 1.22
N LYS A 33 15.58 1.69 0.19
CA LYS A 33 15.14 1.57 -1.19
C LYS A 33 15.87 0.40 -1.84
N LEU A 34 15.13 -0.46 -2.52
CA LEU A 34 15.68 -1.56 -3.30
C LEU A 34 16.19 -1.07 -4.67
N GLU A 35 17.01 -1.88 -5.34
CA GLU A 35 17.57 -1.56 -6.65
C GLU A 35 16.49 -1.28 -7.71
N ASN A 36 15.36 -1.97 -7.64
CA ASN A 36 14.20 -1.75 -8.51
C ASN A 36 13.40 -0.48 -8.20
N GLY A 37 13.84 0.31 -7.21
CA GLY A 37 13.19 1.58 -6.83
C GLY A 37 12.11 1.47 -5.75
N LEU A 38 11.71 0.27 -5.32
CA LEU A 38 10.74 0.09 -4.25
C LEU A 38 11.29 0.62 -2.92
N THR A 39 10.54 1.49 -2.27
CA THR A 39 10.87 2.01 -0.94
C THR A 39 10.19 1.17 0.12
N TYR A 40 10.94 0.75 1.13
CA TYR A 40 10.40 -0.01 2.24
C TYR A 40 10.51 0.73 3.57
N TYR A 41 9.57 0.46 4.45
CA TYR A 41 9.48 1.00 5.81
C TYR A 41 9.31 -0.16 6.78
N ILE A 42 10.22 -0.31 7.73
CA ILE A 42 10.12 -1.33 8.77
C ILE A 42 10.10 -0.64 10.12
N ARG A 43 9.13 -0.98 10.95
CA ARG A 43 9.00 -0.48 12.31
C ARG A 43 8.78 -1.63 13.28
N HIS A 44 9.57 -1.65 14.35
CA HIS A 44 9.32 -2.57 15.46
C HIS A 44 8.10 -2.10 16.26
N ASN A 45 7.18 -3.02 16.54
CA ASN A 45 6.02 -2.79 17.39
C ASN A 45 5.95 -3.92 18.43
N SER A 46 6.00 -3.56 19.72
CA SER A 46 5.95 -4.52 20.83
C SER A 46 4.56 -4.66 21.44
N LYS A 47 3.55 -3.94 20.91
CA LYS A 47 2.19 -3.89 21.48
C LYS A 47 1.48 -5.25 21.35
N GLU A 48 1.70 -5.93 20.24
CA GLU A 48 1.18 -7.27 19.98
C GLU A 48 2.35 -8.21 19.67
N PRO A 49 2.85 -8.93 20.67
CA PRO A 49 4.03 -9.77 20.50
C PRO A 49 3.75 -10.92 19.52
N ASN A 50 4.72 -11.18 18.64
CA ASN A 50 4.70 -12.24 17.62
C ASN A 50 3.67 -12.07 16.50
N LEU A 51 3.07 -10.90 16.38
CA LEU A 51 2.25 -10.52 15.23
C LEU A 51 2.97 -9.45 14.42
N ALA A 52 2.74 -9.46 13.12
CA ALA A 52 3.22 -8.40 12.22
C ALA A 52 2.12 -8.02 11.22
N ASP A 53 2.18 -6.76 10.79
CA ASP A 53 1.32 -6.23 9.74
C ASP A 53 2.18 -5.92 8.52
N PHE A 54 1.69 -6.34 7.36
CA PHE A 54 2.35 -6.15 6.08
C PHE A 54 1.45 -5.33 5.15
N TYR A 55 2.06 -4.36 4.48
CA TYR A 55 1.35 -3.48 3.56
C TYR A 55 2.14 -3.33 2.27
N ILE A 56 1.45 -3.27 1.13
CA ILE A 56 1.99 -2.73 -0.10
C ILE A 56 1.09 -1.63 -0.60
N ALA A 57 1.67 -0.45 -0.85
CA ALA A 57 0.98 0.70 -1.42
C ALA A 57 1.53 0.97 -2.83
N GLN A 58 0.64 0.96 -3.80
CA GLN A 58 0.92 1.26 -5.19
C GLN A 58 0.33 2.63 -5.53
N ARG A 59 1.10 3.49 -6.18
CA ARG A 59 0.61 4.79 -6.68
C ARG A 59 -0.18 4.60 -7.97
N VAL A 60 -1.21 3.76 -7.89
CA VAL A 60 -2.15 3.45 -8.97
C VAL A 60 -3.54 3.58 -8.40
N GLY A 61 -4.34 4.46 -8.96
CA GLY A 61 -5.71 4.71 -8.55
C GLY A 61 -6.51 5.32 -9.70
N SER A 62 -7.74 5.69 -9.46
CA SER A 62 -8.68 6.14 -10.49
C SER A 62 -8.24 7.41 -11.24
N ILE A 63 -7.32 8.20 -10.69
CA ILE A 63 -6.78 9.41 -11.35
C ILE A 63 -5.98 9.08 -12.63
N LEU A 64 -5.43 7.86 -12.71
CA LEU A 64 -4.64 7.42 -13.87
C LEU A 64 -5.52 6.83 -14.97
N GLU A 65 -6.81 6.64 -14.71
CA GLU A 65 -7.73 5.99 -15.65
C GLU A 65 -8.22 6.96 -16.72
N GLU A 66 -8.10 6.54 -17.98
CA GLU A 66 -8.80 7.21 -19.07
C GLU A 66 -10.31 6.92 -18.99
N PRO A 67 -11.17 7.73 -19.67
CA PRO A 67 -12.63 7.54 -19.63
C PRO A 67 -13.14 6.13 -19.95
N ARG A 68 -12.39 5.39 -20.78
CA ARG A 68 -12.70 3.99 -21.15
C ARG A 68 -12.21 2.96 -20.13
N GLN A 69 -11.38 3.38 -19.17
CA GLN A 69 -10.71 2.52 -18.19
C GLN A 69 -11.28 2.73 -16.78
N ARG A 70 -12.38 3.49 -16.65
CA ARG A 70 -12.95 3.81 -15.34
C ARG A 70 -13.34 2.55 -14.59
N GLY A 71 -12.78 2.41 -13.39
CA GLY A 71 -12.99 1.27 -12.50
C GLY A 71 -11.95 0.16 -12.62
N LEU A 72 -11.02 0.21 -13.59
CA LEU A 72 -10.00 -0.83 -13.76
C LEU A 72 -9.05 -0.96 -12.58
N ALA A 73 -8.67 0.14 -11.93
CA ALA A 73 -7.82 0.07 -10.73
C ALA A 73 -8.49 -0.71 -9.60
N HIS A 74 -9.79 -0.46 -9.36
CA HIS A 74 -10.58 -1.18 -8.38
C HIS A 74 -10.85 -2.63 -8.80
N PHE A 75 -11.10 -2.86 -10.08
CA PHE A 75 -11.25 -4.21 -10.62
C PHE A 75 -9.97 -5.05 -10.41
N LEU A 76 -8.80 -4.49 -10.71
CA LEU A 76 -7.52 -5.16 -10.46
C LEU A 76 -7.29 -5.46 -8.97
N GLU A 77 -7.76 -4.59 -8.09
CA GLU A 77 -7.74 -4.85 -6.65
C GLU A 77 -8.51 -6.13 -6.30
N HIS A 78 -9.72 -6.31 -6.83
CA HIS A 78 -10.50 -7.54 -6.63
C HIS A 78 -9.78 -8.76 -7.20
N MET A 79 -9.22 -8.65 -8.41
CA MET A 79 -8.48 -9.75 -9.04
C MET A 79 -7.26 -10.21 -8.25
N ALA A 80 -6.69 -9.36 -7.40
CA ALA A 80 -5.55 -9.70 -6.56
C ALA A 80 -5.85 -10.81 -5.55
N PHE A 81 -7.11 -11.06 -5.20
CA PHE A 81 -7.54 -12.10 -4.29
C PHE A 81 -7.91 -13.41 -4.98
N ASN A 82 -8.17 -13.39 -6.29
CA ASN A 82 -8.59 -14.56 -7.07
C ASN A 82 -7.42 -15.50 -7.37
N GLY A 83 -6.23 -14.96 -7.63
CA GLY A 83 -5.04 -15.78 -7.83
C GLY A 83 -3.82 -14.97 -8.25
N THR A 84 -2.66 -15.47 -7.86
CA THR A 84 -1.37 -14.92 -8.24
C THR A 84 -0.43 -16.00 -8.72
N LYS A 85 0.72 -15.63 -9.28
CA LYS A 85 1.71 -16.57 -9.82
C LYS A 85 2.08 -17.69 -8.85
N ASN A 86 2.28 -17.37 -7.58
CA ASN A 86 2.70 -18.32 -6.56
C ASN A 86 1.52 -18.87 -5.71
N PHE A 87 0.37 -18.17 -5.73
CA PHE A 87 -0.84 -18.56 -4.99
C PHE A 87 -2.01 -18.67 -5.98
N GLN A 88 -2.00 -19.73 -6.76
CA GLN A 88 -2.91 -19.88 -7.91
C GLN A 88 -4.33 -20.32 -7.54
N GLY A 89 -4.51 -20.96 -6.37
CA GLY A 89 -5.81 -21.49 -5.98
C GLY A 89 -6.28 -22.71 -6.80
N LYS A 90 -5.39 -23.28 -7.62
CA LYS A 90 -5.67 -24.41 -8.51
C LYS A 90 -4.72 -25.58 -8.23
N GLY A 91 -5.22 -26.81 -8.35
CA GLY A 91 -4.44 -28.03 -8.10
C GLY A 91 -4.06 -28.15 -6.61
N SER A 92 -2.77 -28.34 -6.33
CA SER A 92 -2.21 -28.40 -4.97
C SER A 92 -1.80 -27.02 -4.42
N SER A 93 -1.88 -25.96 -5.21
CA SER A 93 -1.53 -24.60 -4.80
C SER A 93 -2.70 -23.93 -4.09
N LEU A 94 -2.49 -23.49 -2.86
CA LEU A 94 -3.46 -22.63 -2.17
C LEU A 94 -3.50 -21.25 -2.84
N GLY A 95 -4.70 -20.69 -2.94
CA GLY A 95 -4.87 -19.27 -3.28
C GLY A 95 -4.45 -18.37 -2.11
N VAL A 96 -4.35 -17.05 -2.37
CA VAL A 96 -3.98 -16.05 -1.35
C VAL A 96 -4.90 -16.13 -0.13
N VAL A 97 -6.23 -16.14 -0.34
CA VAL A 97 -7.21 -16.16 0.75
C VAL A 97 -7.12 -17.45 1.57
N PRO A 98 -7.21 -18.66 0.97
CA PRO A 98 -7.09 -19.91 1.73
C PRO A 98 -5.75 -20.07 2.45
N TRP A 99 -4.65 -19.57 1.86
CA TRP A 99 -3.35 -19.60 2.52
C TRP A 99 -3.35 -18.70 3.77
N CYS A 100 -3.82 -17.47 3.66
CA CYS A 100 -3.94 -16.53 4.78
C CYS A 100 -4.81 -17.12 5.90
N GLU A 101 -5.96 -17.70 5.56
CA GLU A 101 -6.86 -18.31 6.52
C GLU A 101 -6.22 -19.52 7.23
N SER A 102 -5.38 -20.29 6.53
CA SER A 102 -4.65 -21.44 7.11
C SER A 102 -3.67 -21.05 8.22
N ILE A 103 -3.26 -19.78 8.25
CA ILE A 103 -2.39 -19.22 9.29
C ILE A 103 -3.13 -18.34 10.30
N GLY A 104 -4.48 -18.28 10.22
CA GLY A 104 -5.34 -17.52 11.13
C GLY A 104 -5.62 -16.08 10.72
N VAL A 105 -5.18 -15.65 9.55
CA VAL A 105 -5.45 -14.32 8.97
C VAL A 105 -6.79 -14.38 8.22
N LYS A 106 -7.81 -13.68 8.70
CA LYS A 106 -9.17 -13.74 8.16
C LYS A 106 -9.37 -12.71 7.04
N PHE A 107 -9.97 -13.17 5.94
CA PHE A 107 -10.38 -12.28 4.84
C PHE A 107 -11.43 -11.25 5.32
N GLY A 108 -11.36 -10.05 4.81
CA GLY A 108 -12.22 -8.91 5.19
C GLY A 108 -11.85 -8.24 6.52
N THR A 109 -11.19 -8.96 7.44
CA THR A 109 -10.78 -8.41 8.75
C THR A 109 -9.29 -8.09 8.78
N ASN A 110 -8.44 -9.06 8.46
CA ASN A 110 -6.99 -8.95 8.54
C ASN A 110 -6.32 -8.94 7.15
N LEU A 111 -6.92 -9.62 6.19
CA LEU A 111 -6.56 -9.61 4.77
C LEU A 111 -7.56 -8.70 4.05
N ASN A 112 -7.10 -7.57 3.53
CA ASN A 112 -7.97 -6.60 2.88
C ASN A 112 -7.20 -5.72 1.88
N ALA A 113 -7.93 -4.91 1.11
CA ALA A 113 -7.37 -3.89 0.25
C ALA A 113 -8.34 -2.71 0.13
N TYR A 114 -7.86 -1.61 -0.43
CA TYR A 114 -8.71 -0.52 -0.90
C TYR A 114 -8.07 0.21 -2.07
N THR A 115 -8.90 0.70 -2.96
CA THR A 115 -8.52 1.57 -4.08
C THR A 115 -9.08 2.96 -3.86
N SER A 116 -8.24 3.97 -4.02
CA SER A 116 -8.58 5.38 -3.91
C SER A 116 -8.29 6.12 -5.23
N VAL A 117 -8.40 7.44 -5.20
CA VAL A 117 -8.09 8.28 -6.36
C VAL A 117 -6.62 8.16 -6.76
N GLU A 118 -5.69 8.09 -5.81
CA GLU A 118 -4.25 8.17 -6.06
C GLU A 118 -3.51 6.85 -5.84
N GLN A 119 -4.09 5.90 -5.12
CA GLN A 119 -3.39 4.69 -4.71
C GLN A 119 -4.30 3.51 -4.48
N THR A 120 -3.72 2.31 -4.64
CA THR A 120 -4.29 1.05 -4.18
C THR A 120 -3.37 0.49 -3.09
N VAL A 121 -3.96 0.09 -1.98
CA VAL A 121 -3.22 -0.47 -0.83
C VAL A 121 -3.79 -1.83 -0.49
N TYR A 122 -2.90 -2.81 -0.32
CA TYR A 122 -3.23 -4.14 0.16
C TYR A 122 -2.58 -4.36 1.53
N ASN A 123 -3.25 -5.09 2.41
CA ASN A 123 -2.71 -5.41 3.72
C ASN A 123 -2.96 -6.86 4.13
N VAL A 124 -1.99 -7.39 4.85
CA VAL A 124 -2.07 -8.66 5.59
C VAL A 124 -1.68 -8.35 7.02
N SER A 125 -2.64 -8.28 7.91
CA SER A 125 -2.47 -7.85 9.31
C SER A 125 -2.57 -9.00 10.29
N ALA A 126 -2.02 -8.82 11.49
CA ALA A 126 -1.99 -9.81 12.57
C ALA A 126 -1.39 -11.16 12.14
N VAL A 127 -0.38 -11.14 11.29
CA VAL A 127 0.31 -12.34 10.79
C VAL A 127 1.13 -12.96 11.91
N PRO A 128 0.94 -14.26 12.25
CA PRO A 128 1.69 -14.91 13.33
C PRO A 128 3.11 -15.30 12.89
N VAL A 129 4.09 -14.45 13.21
CA VAL A 129 5.47 -14.55 12.70
C VAL A 129 6.37 -15.54 13.43
N LYS A 130 5.87 -16.31 14.41
CA LYS A 130 6.67 -17.31 15.12
C LYS A 130 7.04 -18.54 14.28
N ARG A 131 6.19 -18.90 13.32
CA ARG A 131 6.40 -20.08 12.50
C ARG A 131 7.34 -19.74 11.35
N GLU A 132 8.32 -20.61 11.13
CA GLU A 132 9.27 -20.48 10.03
C GLU A 132 8.55 -20.39 8.67
N GLY A 133 9.08 -19.56 7.77
CA GLY A 133 8.56 -19.36 6.42
C GLY A 133 7.32 -18.45 6.30
N ILE A 134 6.62 -18.11 7.40
CA ILE A 134 5.43 -17.25 7.33
C ILE A 134 5.76 -15.86 6.80
N VAL A 135 6.85 -15.26 7.29
CA VAL A 135 7.29 -13.92 6.84
C VAL A 135 7.60 -13.94 5.35
N ASP A 136 8.38 -14.94 4.90
CA ASP A 136 8.77 -15.08 3.50
C ASP A 136 7.57 -15.29 2.58
N SER A 137 6.63 -16.16 2.99
CA SER A 137 5.40 -16.39 2.23
C SER A 137 4.51 -15.15 2.17
N THR A 138 4.42 -14.38 3.27
CA THR A 138 3.65 -13.12 3.28
C THR A 138 4.31 -12.08 2.37
N LEU A 139 5.63 -11.96 2.41
CA LEU A 139 6.36 -11.08 1.49
C LEU A 139 6.21 -11.52 0.03
N LEU A 140 6.12 -12.82 -0.23
CA LEU A 140 5.86 -13.36 -1.56
C LEU A 140 4.46 -12.98 -2.07
N ILE A 141 3.44 -12.94 -1.20
CA ILE A 141 2.12 -12.41 -1.55
C ILE A 141 2.22 -10.94 -1.96
N LEU A 142 2.91 -10.10 -1.18
CA LEU A 142 3.09 -8.68 -1.52
C LEU A 142 3.84 -8.51 -2.85
N HIS A 143 4.86 -9.33 -3.08
CA HIS A 143 5.58 -9.36 -4.34
C HIS A 143 4.66 -9.70 -5.52
N ASP A 144 3.85 -10.73 -5.38
CA ASP A 144 2.90 -11.14 -6.43
C ASP A 144 1.84 -10.06 -6.69
N TRP A 145 1.32 -9.43 -5.66
CA TRP A 145 0.40 -8.30 -5.80
C TRP A 145 1.01 -7.10 -6.53
N SER A 146 2.32 -6.94 -6.45
CA SER A 146 2.98 -5.85 -7.16
C SER A 146 3.04 -6.04 -8.67
N HIS A 147 3.03 -7.30 -9.18
CA HIS A 147 3.36 -7.54 -10.60
C HIS A 147 2.88 -8.86 -11.20
N PHE A 148 2.32 -9.78 -10.42
CA PHE A 148 2.09 -11.17 -10.85
C PHE A 148 0.67 -11.67 -10.55
N LEU A 149 -0.33 -10.82 -10.79
CA LEU A 149 -1.72 -11.24 -10.73
C LEU A 149 -2.04 -12.18 -11.89
N LEU A 150 -2.84 -13.21 -11.62
CA LEU A 150 -3.44 -14.03 -12.66
C LEU A 150 -4.77 -13.38 -13.05
N LEU A 151 -4.85 -12.97 -14.32
CA LEU A 151 -6.05 -12.42 -14.92
C LEU A 151 -6.67 -13.51 -15.79
N ASN A 152 -7.25 -14.52 -15.15
CA ASN A 152 -7.89 -15.63 -15.85
C ASN A 152 -9.20 -15.18 -16.47
N ASP A 153 -9.47 -15.58 -17.72
CA ASP A 153 -10.68 -15.19 -18.45
C ASP A 153 -11.97 -15.57 -17.73
N ASP A 154 -11.99 -16.72 -17.04
CA ASP A 154 -13.10 -17.23 -16.24
C ASP A 154 -13.42 -16.40 -14.98
N GLU A 155 -12.54 -15.47 -14.60
CA GLU A 155 -12.71 -14.56 -13.46
C GLU A 155 -13.07 -13.12 -13.91
N ILE A 156 -13.08 -12.86 -15.22
CA ILE A 156 -13.29 -11.53 -15.79
C ILE A 156 -14.72 -11.34 -16.36
N ASP A 157 -15.46 -12.42 -16.64
CA ASP A 157 -16.80 -12.43 -17.24
C ASP A 157 -17.94 -12.04 -16.27
#